data_514314eae5581b050f983bda971ea894
#
_entry.id   514314eae5581b050f983bda971ea894
#
_cell.length_a   1.000
_cell.length_b   1.000
_cell.length_c   1.000
_cell.angle_alpha   90.00
_cell.angle_beta   90.00
_cell.angle_gamma   90.00
#
_symmetry.space_group_name_H-M   'P 1'
#
loop_
_entity.id
_entity.type
_entity.pdbx_description
1 polymer ?
#
loop_
_entity_poly.entity_id
_entity_poly.type
_entity_poly.pdbx_seq_one_letter_code
_entity_poly.pdbx_strand_id
1 'polypeptide(L)'
;MAEQNEILFGTIDSWLLWNLTQGKVHATDVSNASRTLLCNIHNCEWDEELLEILNVPMNILPEICSSSEIYGYTNVLDPDINIPIAGIAGDQQAALFGQMCIQPGMVKNTYGTGCFMLMNTGEELIPSQNHLLTTVAWKINGITHYALEGSVFIAGAVVQWLRDGLGIIQSSEEIETLAATVETNEGVYVVPAFAGLGAPYWNQHARGTITGLTRGTTAGHIARASLESIAYQTRDVLLAMQADSHIYIKELRVDGGATVNNLLMQFQADVLNTKVIRPIITETTALGAAYLAGLAVGFWKNIDELQQQWQVEKIFTSTIEPEIRNTLNEGWKKAISASEAFI
;
A
#
# COMPACT_ATOMS: atom_id res chain seq x y z
N MET A 1 19.29 14.76 28.41
CA MET A 1 18.56 15.52 27.38
C MET A 1 17.09 15.06 27.31
N ALA A 2 16.77 13.82 26.95
CA ALA A 2 15.37 13.35 26.89
C ALA A 2 14.62 13.49 28.21
N GLU A 3 15.17 12.98 29.29
CA GLU A 3 14.62 13.09 30.67
C GLU A 3 14.52 14.53 31.19
N GLN A 4 15.25 15.46 30.57
CA GLN A 4 15.32 16.88 30.96
C GLN A 4 14.45 17.77 30.10
N ASN A 5 13.61 17.20 29.22
CA ASN A 5 12.76 17.91 28.23
C ASN A 5 13.53 18.84 27.26
N GLU A 6 14.80 18.49 26.95
CA GLU A 6 15.61 19.29 26.02
C GLU A 6 15.46 18.87 24.56
N ILE A 7 14.81 17.72 24.33
CA ILE A 7 14.52 17.18 23.00
C ILE A 7 13.08 16.68 22.95
N LEU A 8 12.50 16.70 21.76
CA LEU A 8 11.21 16.10 21.44
C LEU A 8 11.41 15.04 20.36
N PHE A 9 10.60 14.00 20.41
CA PHE A 9 10.52 12.98 19.39
C PHE A 9 9.36 13.31 18.43
N GLY A 10 9.50 12.95 17.16
CA GLY A 10 8.40 13.01 16.21
C GLY A 10 8.72 12.27 14.92
N THR A 11 7.69 11.72 14.32
CA THR A 11 7.68 11.30 12.93
C THR A 11 7.63 12.55 12.03
N ILE A 12 7.71 12.39 10.72
CA ILE A 12 7.78 13.50 9.75
C ILE A 12 6.58 14.45 9.88
N ASP A 13 5.40 13.92 10.13
CA ASP A 13 4.17 14.70 10.34
C ASP A 13 4.28 15.61 11.57
N SER A 14 4.78 15.10 12.71
CA SER A 14 5.03 15.89 13.92
C SER A 14 6.04 17.01 13.67
N TRP A 15 7.11 16.71 12.92
CA TRP A 15 8.11 17.71 12.56
C TRP A 15 7.53 18.80 11.65
N LEU A 16 6.72 18.41 10.67
CA LEU A 16 6.03 19.37 9.79
C LEU A 16 5.06 20.25 10.58
N LEU A 17 4.24 19.63 11.44
CA LEU A 17 3.28 20.36 12.29
C LEU A 17 3.99 21.35 13.21
N TRP A 18 5.08 20.91 13.87
CA TRP A 18 5.91 21.75 14.72
C TRP A 18 6.43 22.99 13.97
N ASN A 19 6.98 22.80 12.77
CA ASN A 19 7.51 23.91 11.98
C ASN A 19 6.39 24.83 11.45
N LEU A 20 5.30 24.27 10.94
CA LEU A 20 4.16 25.04 10.43
C LEU A 20 3.46 25.84 11.52
N THR A 21 3.47 25.36 12.77
CA THR A 21 2.90 26.06 13.92
C THR A 21 3.93 26.91 14.67
N GLN A 22 5.18 27.00 14.17
CA GLN A 22 6.27 27.78 14.79
C GLN A 22 6.56 27.33 16.23
N GLY A 23 6.59 26.01 16.46
CA GLY A 23 6.91 25.39 17.73
C GLY A 23 5.78 25.38 18.76
N LYS A 24 4.53 25.64 18.35
CA LYS A 24 3.39 25.72 19.28
C LYS A 24 2.67 24.40 19.50
N VAL A 25 2.71 23.48 18.51
CA VAL A 25 1.99 22.22 18.55
C VAL A 25 2.96 21.06 18.31
N HIS A 26 2.99 20.13 19.25
CA HIS A 26 3.75 18.88 19.17
C HIS A 26 2.77 17.71 19.22
N ALA A 27 2.29 17.30 18.05
CA ALA A 27 1.29 16.23 17.90
C ALA A 27 1.58 15.35 16.67
N THR A 28 0.97 14.18 16.66
CA THR A 28 0.91 13.22 15.55
C THR A 28 -0.50 12.69 15.42
N ASP A 29 -0.84 12.01 14.32
CA ASP A 29 -2.10 11.29 14.23
C ASP A 29 -1.96 9.81 14.61
N VAL A 30 -3.10 9.16 14.86
CA VAL A 30 -3.14 7.73 15.23
C VAL A 30 -2.49 6.82 14.19
N SER A 31 -2.56 7.16 12.89
CA SER A 31 -2.02 6.33 11.84
C SER A 31 -0.49 6.37 11.82
N ASN A 32 0.12 7.54 11.99
CA ASN A 32 1.57 7.69 12.14
C ASN A 32 2.06 7.11 13.47
N ALA A 33 1.36 7.38 14.58
CA ALA A 33 1.68 6.80 15.88
C ALA A 33 1.74 5.26 15.83
N SER A 34 0.81 4.62 15.14
CA SER A 34 0.74 3.16 14.99
C SER A 34 1.96 2.54 14.30
N ARG A 35 2.80 3.36 13.63
CA ARG A 35 4.01 2.91 12.91
C ARG A 35 5.30 2.99 13.74
N THR A 36 5.22 3.50 14.95
CA THR A 36 6.39 3.79 15.79
C THR A 36 6.90 2.62 16.63
N LEU A 37 6.12 1.54 16.74
CA LEU A 37 6.31 0.45 17.73
C LEU A 37 6.20 0.91 19.20
N LEU A 38 5.67 2.10 19.45
CA LEU A 38 5.48 2.68 20.77
C LEU A 38 4.01 2.88 21.14
N CYS A 39 3.12 2.76 20.12
CA CYS A 39 1.69 2.98 20.26
C CYS A 39 0.95 1.66 20.43
N ASN A 40 0.07 1.59 21.43
CA ASN A 40 -0.89 0.51 21.56
C ASN A 40 -2.08 0.77 20.63
N ILE A 41 -2.20 -0.01 19.57
CA ILE A 41 -3.24 0.19 18.55
C ILE A 41 -4.65 -0.17 19.02
N HIS A 42 -4.83 -0.82 20.19
CA HIS A 42 -6.16 -1.13 20.74
C HIS A 42 -6.85 0.13 21.32
N ASN A 43 -6.09 0.99 21.99
CA ASN A 43 -6.60 2.22 22.59
C ASN A 43 -6.11 3.49 21.87
N CYS A 44 -5.15 3.35 20.93
CA CYS A 44 -4.49 4.46 20.23
C CYS A 44 -3.76 5.43 21.18
N GLU A 45 -3.06 4.90 22.17
CA GLU A 45 -2.26 5.64 23.13
C GLU A 45 -0.81 5.13 23.14
N TRP A 46 0.11 5.92 23.67
CA TRP A 46 1.48 5.45 23.89
C TRP A 46 1.47 4.32 24.92
N ASP A 47 2.17 3.22 24.63
CA ASP A 47 2.19 2.01 25.46
C ASP A 47 3.33 2.07 26.46
N GLU A 48 2.99 2.15 27.75
CA GLU A 48 3.99 2.28 28.83
C GLU A 48 4.96 1.10 28.88
N GLU A 49 4.50 -0.13 28.60
CA GLU A 49 5.35 -1.32 28.61
C GLU A 49 6.35 -1.29 27.45
N LEU A 50 5.89 -0.91 26.23
CA LEU A 50 6.78 -0.75 25.07
C LEU A 50 7.79 0.38 25.28
N LEU A 51 7.38 1.47 25.90
CA LEU A 51 8.27 2.59 26.22
C LEU A 51 9.35 2.17 27.24
N GLU A 52 8.99 1.37 28.24
CA GLU A 52 9.95 0.84 29.22
C GLU A 52 10.95 -0.12 28.53
N ILE A 53 10.46 -1.09 27.73
CA ILE A 53 11.30 -2.06 27.01
C ILE A 53 12.30 -1.34 26.09
N LEU A 54 11.87 -0.30 25.39
CA LEU A 54 12.69 0.44 24.42
C LEU A 54 13.46 1.59 25.06
N ASN A 55 13.28 1.81 26.36
CA ASN A 55 13.90 2.89 27.13
C ASN A 55 13.64 4.29 26.52
N VAL A 56 12.38 4.56 26.16
CA VAL A 56 11.92 5.83 25.59
C VAL A 56 11.09 6.58 26.63
N PRO A 57 11.49 7.79 27.04
CA PRO A 57 10.73 8.58 28.01
C PRO A 57 9.41 9.12 27.41
N MET A 58 8.31 8.98 28.12
CA MET A 58 6.98 9.43 27.69
C MET A 58 6.94 10.94 27.38
N ASN A 59 7.67 11.75 28.13
CA ASN A 59 7.65 13.21 28.06
C ASN A 59 8.20 13.81 26.74
N ILE A 60 8.89 13.00 25.92
CA ILE A 60 9.39 13.45 24.60
C ILE A 60 8.43 13.17 23.47
N LEU A 61 7.36 12.41 23.71
CA LEU A 61 6.44 11.95 22.68
C LEU A 61 5.36 13.01 22.36
N PRO A 62 4.92 13.09 21.08
CA PRO A 62 3.85 14.00 20.69
C PRO A 62 2.48 13.52 21.22
N GLU A 63 1.53 14.43 21.31
CA GLU A 63 0.13 14.09 21.54
C GLU A 63 -0.42 13.29 20.35
N ILE A 64 -1.15 12.19 20.62
CA ILE A 64 -1.80 11.40 19.56
C ILE A 64 -3.20 11.94 19.33
N CYS A 65 -3.45 12.43 18.12
CA CYS A 65 -4.70 13.06 17.70
C CYS A 65 -5.47 12.19 16.68
N SER A 66 -6.72 12.55 16.38
CA SER A 66 -7.48 11.97 15.26
C SER A 66 -6.85 12.36 13.92
N SER A 67 -7.06 11.56 12.87
CA SER A 67 -6.52 11.86 11.53
C SER A 67 -7.21 13.07 10.88
N SER A 68 -8.43 13.44 11.35
CA SER A 68 -9.23 14.55 10.85
C SER A 68 -9.71 15.40 12.01
N GLU A 69 -8.92 16.40 12.38
CA GLU A 69 -9.25 17.44 13.37
C GLU A 69 -8.34 18.66 13.20
N ILE A 70 -8.68 19.79 13.79
CA ILE A 70 -7.84 20.99 13.71
C ILE A 70 -6.73 20.89 14.77
N TYR A 71 -5.50 20.60 14.34
CA TYR A 71 -4.31 20.52 15.18
C TYR A 71 -3.77 21.90 15.57
N GLY A 72 -3.94 22.88 14.68
CA GLY A 72 -3.42 24.23 14.87
C GLY A 72 -3.59 25.05 13.60
N TYR A 73 -2.91 26.19 13.59
CA TYR A 73 -2.97 27.12 12.46
C TYR A 73 -1.57 27.50 12.01
N THR A 74 -1.43 27.75 10.71
CA THR A 74 -0.19 28.27 10.13
C THR A 74 -0.44 29.56 9.37
N ASN A 75 0.52 30.46 9.45
CA ASN A 75 0.63 31.67 8.64
C ASN A 75 2.00 31.77 7.94
N VAL A 76 2.71 30.65 7.85
CA VAL A 76 4.08 30.59 7.27
C VAL A 76 4.05 30.93 5.77
N LEU A 77 2.97 30.60 5.08
CA LEU A 77 2.82 30.86 3.63
C LEU A 77 2.36 32.31 3.35
N ASP A 78 1.55 32.87 4.24
CA ASP A 78 1.05 34.24 4.16
C ASP A 78 0.79 34.74 5.59
N PRO A 79 1.54 35.76 6.09
CA PRO A 79 1.41 36.29 7.44
C PRO A 79 0.02 36.81 7.79
N ASP A 80 -0.77 37.24 6.79
CA ASP A 80 -2.09 37.82 6.99
C ASP A 80 -3.22 36.76 7.00
N ILE A 81 -2.88 35.47 6.70
CA ILE A 81 -3.86 34.40 6.61
C ILE A 81 -3.51 33.30 7.61
N ASN A 82 -4.45 32.95 8.49
CA ASN A 82 -4.37 31.79 9.36
C ASN A 82 -5.03 30.58 8.68
N ILE A 83 -4.22 29.65 8.18
CA ILE A 83 -4.68 28.41 7.54
C ILE A 83 -4.75 27.30 8.58
N PRO A 84 -5.92 26.63 8.80
CA PRO A 84 -5.98 25.48 9.70
C PRO A 84 -5.20 24.30 9.16
N ILE A 85 -4.42 23.65 10.02
CA ILE A 85 -3.79 22.35 9.75
C ILE A 85 -4.75 21.31 10.33
N ALA A 86 -5.44 20.54 9.47
CA ALA A 86 -6.63 19.81 9.89
C ALA A 86 -6.73 18.37 9.38
N GLY A 87 -5.71 17.86 8.71
CA GLY A 87 -5.64 16.46 8.25
C GLY A 87 -4.21 15.96 8.27
N ILE A 88 -3.97 14.88 9.01
CA ILE A 88 -2.69 14.17 9.06
C ILE A 88 -2.97 12.67 8.95
N ALA A 89 -2.21 11.98 8.12
CA ALA A 89 -2.20 10.53 8.05
C ALA A 89 -0.86 10.04 7.48
N GLY A 90 -0.46 8.81 7.83
CA GLY A 90 0.62 8.12 7.14
C GLY A 90 0.30 7.99 5.65
N ASP A 91 1.31 7.96 4.80
CA ASP A 91 1.16 7.99 3.34
C ASP A 91 0.25 6.86 2.81
N GLN A 92 0.41 5.65 3.33
CA GLN A 92 -0.37 4.48 2.93
C GLN A 92 -1.83 4.59 3.40
N GLN A 93 -2.06 5.11 4.61
CA GLN A 93 -3.38 5.34 5.19
C GLN A 93 -4.09 6.50 4.47
N ALA A 94 -3.36 7.57 4.18
CA ALA A 94 -3.86 8.67 3.36
C ALA A 94 -4.29 8.18 1.97
N ALA A 95 -3.48 7.33 1.31
CA ALA A 95 -3.84 6.73 0.02
C ALA A 95 -5.08 5.83 0.12
N LEU A 96 -5.21 5.04 1.18
CA LEU A 96 -6.41 4.21 1.44
C LEU A 96 -7.67 5.07 1.54
N PHE A 97 -7.58 6.20 2.29
CA PHE A 97 -8.68 7.14 2.44
C PHE A 97 -8.95 7.91 1.14
N GLY A 98 -7.91 8.37 0.44
CA GLY A 98 -8.02 9.06 -0.85
C GLY A 98 -8.61 8.21 -1.96
N GLN A 99 -8.36 6.90 -1.91
CA GLN A 99 -9.04 5.91 -2.75
C GLN A 99 -10.49 5.65 -2.32
N MET A 100 -10.99 6.29 -1.28
CA MET A 100 -12.33 6.01 -0.73
C MET A 100 -12.56 4.53 -0.39
N CYS A 101 -11.52 3.83 0.09
CA CYS A 101 -11.62 2.46 0.57
C CYS A 101 -12.18 2.43 2.01
N ILE A 102 -13.39 2.96 2.19
CA ILE A 102 -14.00 3.26 3.49
C ILE A 102 -14.88 2.13 4.06
N GLN A 103 -15.06 1.05 3.32
CA GLN A 103 -15.83 -0.11 3.77
C GLN A 103 -14.95 -1.34 3.94
N PRO A 104 -15.25 -2.24 4.91
CA PRO A 104 -14.55 -3.50 5.04
C PRO A 104 -14.52 -4.31 3.74
N GLY A 105 -13.35 -4.86 3.41
CA GLY A 105 -13.10 -5.62 2.19
C GLY A 105 -12.77 -4.76 0.95
N MET A 106 -12.76 -3.44 1.06
CA MET A 106 -12.18 -2.58 0.05
C MET A 106 -10.66 -2.52 0.24
N VAL A 107 -9.94 -2.65 -0.86
CA VAL A 107 -8.47 -2.70 -0.85
C VAL A 107 -7.91 -1.65 -1.78
N LYS A 108 -6.86 -0.95 -1.33
CA LYS A 108 -6.00 -0.18 -2.23
C LYS A 108 -4.68 -0.89 -2.47
N ASN A 109 -4.11 -0.75 -3.65
CA ASN A 109 -2.73 -1.14 -3.95
C ASN A 109 -2.01 -0.03 -4.71
N THR A 110 -0.90 0.43 -4.16
CA THR A 110 -0.01 1.39 -4.83
C THR A 110 1.10 0.63 -5.54
N TYR A 111 1.12 0.69 -6.87
CA TYR A 111 2.10 0.03 -7.75
C TYR A 111 3.27 0.98 -8.03
N GLY A 112 4.31 0.86 -7.22
CA GLY A 112 5.58 1.58 -7.36
C GLY A 112 6.77 0.65 -7.64
N THR A 113 7.93 0.93 -7.08
CA THR A 113 9.10 0.02 -7.06
C THR A 113 8.75 -1.33 -6.46
N GLY A 114 7.99 -1.31 -5.35
CA GLY A 114 7.23 -2.42 -4.77
C GLY A 114 5.72 -2.17 -4.89
N CYS A 115 4.92 -3.05 -4.28
CA CYS A 115 3.49 -2.82 -4.08
C CYS A 115 3.18 -2.72 -2.59
N PHE A 116 2.32 -1.77 -2.24
CA PHE A 116 1.85 -1.56 -0.86
C PHE A 116 0.32 -1.62 -0.82
N MET A 117 -0.17 -2.65 -0.15
CA MET A 117 -1.60 -2.96 -0.09
C MET A 117 -2.14 -2.74 1.30
N LEU A 118 -3.27 -2.06 1.38
CA LEU A 118 -4.05 -1.95 2.61
C LEU A 118 -5.48 -2.39 2.33
N MET A 119 -5.98 -3.29 3.18
CA MET A 119 -7.38 -3.71 3.20
C MET A 119 -8.06 -3.12 4.44
N ASN A 120 -9.10 -2.34 4.24
CA ASN A 120 -9.93 -1.84 5.33
C ASN A 120 -10.66 -3.01 6.02
N THR A 121 -10.51 -3.13 7.34
CA THR A 121 -11.18 -4.14 8.18
C THR A 121 -12.34 -3.54 9.01
N GLY A 122 -12.61 -2.23 8.85
CA GLY A 122 -13.60 -1.50 9.63
C GLY A 122 -13.09 -1.19 11.04
N GLU A 123 -13.97 -1.28 12.02
CA GLU A 123 -13.65 -1.02 13.44
C GLU A 123 -13.03 -2.25 14.14
N GLU A 124 -12.87 -3.35 13.42
CA GLU A 124 -12.32 -4.58 13.95
C GLU A 124 -10.80 -4.64 13.75
N LEU A 125 -10.06 -4.74 14.86
CA LEU A 125 -8.63 -5.00 14.87
C LEU A 125 -8.40 -6.50 14.66
N ILE A 126 -7.84 -6.87 13.51
CA ILE A 126 -7.62 -8.26 13.12
C ILE A 126 -6.12 -8.58 13.24
N PRO A 127 -5.70 -9.43 14.18
CA PRO A 127 -4.32 -9.89 14.24
C PRO A 127 -4.04 -10.86 13.09
N SER A 128 -2.95 -10.61 12.36
CA SER A 128 -2.57 -11.47 11.24
C SER A 128 -1.90 -12.77 11.68
N GLN A 129 -2.30 -13.88 11.06
CA GLN A 129 -1.65 -15.18 11.16
C GLN A 129 -0.81 -15.52 9.92
N ASN A 130 -0.95 -14.73 8.85
CA ASN A 130 -0.23 -14.87 7.59
C ASN A 130 0.88 -13.81 7.44
N HIS A 131 1.43 -13.33 8.58
CA HIS A 131 2.56 -12.40 8.63
C HIS A 131 2.30 -11.06 7.93
N LEU A 132 1.07 -10.60 7.89
CA LEU A 132 0.71 -9.24 7.50
C LEU A 132 0.83 -8.30 8.70
N LEU A 133 0.80 -7.00 8.45
CA LEU A 133 0.75 -6.01 9.52
C LEU A 133 -0.70 -5.62 9.79
N THR A 134 -1.06 -5.51 11.07
CA THR A 134 -2.29 -4.84 11.50
C THR A 134 -1.93 -3.41 11.88
N THR A 135 -2.66 -2.44 11.33
CA THR A 135 -2.39 -1.02 11.54
C THR A 135 -3.66 -0.22 11.73
N VAL A 136 -3.56 0.95 12.34
CA VAL A 136 -4.66 1.92 12.32
C VAL A 136 -4.75 2.52 10.93
N ALA A 137 -5.95 2.51 10.34
CA ALA A 137 -6.22 3.16 9.06
C ALA A 137 -6.44 4.66 9.24
N TRP A 138 -7.32 5.05 10.13
CA TRP A 138 -7.62 6.44 10.53
C TRP A 138 -8.49 6.46 11.79
N LYS A 139 -8.55 7.63 12.41
CA LYS A 139 -9.55 7.94 13.45
C LYS A 139 -10.28 9.22 13.06
N ILE A 140 -11.61 9.18 13.00
CA ILE A 140 -12.48 10.32 12.64
C ILE A 140 -13.67 10.32 13.60
N ASN A 141 -13.99 11.45 14.19
CA ASN A 141 -15.12 11.62 15.13
C ASN A 141 -15.12 10.58 16.27
N GLY A 142 -13.93 10.20 16.77
CA GLY A 142 -13.76 9.23 17.85
C GLY A 142 -13.82 7.77 17.42
N ILE A 143 -14.15 7.48 16.16
CA ILE A 143 -14.21 6.11 15.63
C ILE A 143 -12.88 5.77 14.96
N THR A 144 -12.25 4.67 15.42
CA THR A 144 -11.02 4.15 14.85
C THR A 144 -11.33 3.04 13.83
N HIS A 145 -10.75 3.17 12.64
CA HIS A 145 -10.77 2.12 11.63
C HIS A 145 -9.39 1.48 11.53
N TYR A 146 -9.38 0.19 11.22
CA TYR A 146 -8.17 -0.60 11.09
C TYR A 146 -7.98 -1.11 9.67
N ALA A 147 -6.76 -1.54 9.37
CA ALA A 147 -6.43 -2.17 8.10
C ALA A 147 -5.42 -3.30 8.30
N LEU A 148 -5.50 -4.32 7.43
CA LEU A 148 -4.40 -5.23 7.18
C LEU A 148 -3.50 -4.66 6.08
N GLU A 149 -2.19 -4.68 6.32
CA GLU A 149 -1.19 -4.19 5.38
C GLU A 149 -0.26 -5.32 4.95
N GLY A 150 0.02 -5.39 3.66
CA GLY A 150 1.01 -6.28 3.09
C GLY A 150 1.78 -5.59 1.97
N SER A 151 3.02 -6.02 1.77
CA SER A 151 3.89 -5.42 0.75
C SER A 151 4.55 -6.48 -0.12
N VAL A 152 4.72 -6.13 -1.39
CA VAL A 152 5.55 -6.81 -2.37
C VAL A 152 6.80 -5.98 -2.58
N PHE A 153 7.98 -6.55 -2.32
CA PHE A 153 9.23 -5.80 -2.37
C PHE A 153 9.63 -5.43 -3.80
N ILE A 154 9.41 -6.33 -4.74
CA ILE A 154 9.82 -6.18 -6.14
C ILE A 154 8.60 -6.22 -7.04
N ALA A 155 8.14 -5.02 -7.45
CA ALA A 155 7.09 -4.81 -8.46
C ALA A 155 7.67 -4.07 -9.67
N GLY A 156 7.54 -2.76 -9.78
CA GLY A 156 8.18 -1.99 -10.84
C GLY A 156 9.69 -2.18 -10.93
N ALA A 157 10.32 -2.60 -9.83
CA ALA A 157 11.75 -2.93 -9.82
C ALA A 157 12.11 -4.09 -10.77
N VAL A 158 11.22 -5.05 -11.04
CA VAL A 158 11.49 -6.09 -12.05
C VAL A 158 11.56 -5.51 -13.46
N VAL A 159 10.74 -4.49 -13.76
CA VAL A 159 10.78 -3.78 -15.04
C VAL A 159 12.08 -2.98 -15.17
N GLN A 160 12.51 -2.31 -14.10
CA GLN A 160 13.80 -1.64 -14.05
C GLN A 160 14.97 -2.62 -14.28
N TRP A 161 14.91 -3.80 -13.69
CA TRP A 161 15.91 -4.85 -13.91
C TRP A 161 15.94 -5.32 -15.37
N LEU A 162 14.79 -5.47 -16.04
CA LEU A 162 14.74 -5.81 -17.48
C LEU A 162 15.38 -4.73 -18.33
N ARG A 163 15.27 -3.44 -17.93
CA ARG A 163 15.88 -2.30 -18.60
C ARG A 163 17.38 -2.21 -18.29
N ASP A 164 17.72 -2.11 -17.02
CA ASP A 164 19.07 -1.74 -16.59
C ASP A 164 20.01 -2.95 -16.45
N GLY A 165 19.46 -4.11 -16.08
CA GLY A 165 20.22 -5.36 -15.86
C GLY A 165 20.34 -6.22 -17.11
N LEU A 166 19.25 -6.40 -17.86
CA LEU A 166 19.22 -7.25 -19.05
C LEU A 166 19.26 -6.48 -20.37
N GLY A 167 18.89 -5.20 -20.38
CA GLY A 167 18.91 -4.36 -21.59
C GLY A 167 17.92 -4.79 -22.67
N ILE A 168 16.82 -5.50 -22.30
CA ILE A 168 15.83 -5.98 -23.27
C ILE A 168 14.72 -4.98 -23.58
N ILE A 169 14.66 -3.88 -22.81
CA ILE A 169 13.87 -2.68 -23.07
C ILE A 169 14.73 -1.44 -22.80
N GLN A 170 14.40 -0.31 -23.40
CA GLN A 170 15.12 0.96 -23.24
C GLN A 170 14.45 1.89 -22.23
N SER A 171 13.11 1.79 -22.09
CA SER A 171 12.31 2.52 -21.11
C SER A 171 11.28 1.61 -20.46
N SER A 172 10.77 2.01 -19.30
CA SER A 172 9.75 1.22 -18.57
C SER A 172 8.43 1.13 -19.32
N GLU A 173 8.12 2.12 -20.16
CA GLU A 173 6.90 2.17 -20.98
C GLU A 173 6.90 1.11 -22.08
N GLU A 174 8.07 0.70 -22.58
CA GLU A 174 8.20 -0.32 -23.63
C GLU A 174 7.78 -1.71 -23.18
N ILE A 175 7.73 -1.98 -21.87
CA ILE A 175 7.45 -3.32 -21.33
C ILE A 175 6.09 -3.85 -21.79
N GLU A 176 5.05 -3.02 -21.84
CA GLU A 176 3.71 -3.43 -22.27
C GLU A 176 3.71 -3.83 -23.74
N THR A 177 4.37 -3.03 -24.58
CA THR A 177 4.48 -3.31 -26.02
C THR A 177 5.26 -4.59 -26.28
N LEU A 178 6.38 -4.80 -25.58
CA LEU A 178 7.19 -6.03 -25.70
C LEU A 178 6.41 -7.26 -25.21
N ALA A 179 5.74 -7.17 -24.05
CA ALA A 179 4.92 -8.24 -23.51
C ALA A 179 3.73 -8.60 -24.41
N ALA A 180 3.17 -7.61 -25.12
CA ALA A 180 2.06 -7.80 -26.08
C ALA A 180 2.47 -8.46 -27.39
N THR A 181 3.78 -8.67 -27.65
CA THR A 181 4.25 -9.41 -28.85
C THR A 181 3.94 -10.91 -28.77
N VAL A 182 3.53 -11.41 -27.60
CA VAL A 182 3.14 -12.80 -27.35
C VAL A 182 1.75 -12.86 -26.73
N GLU A 183 0.96 -13.87 -27.07
CA GLU A 183 -0.41 -14.02 -26.55
C GLU A 183 -0.44 -14.54 -25.10
N THR A 184 0.52 -15.38 -24.73
CA THR A 184 0.65 -16.00 -23.40
C THR A 184 2.11 -16.00 -22.95
N ASN A 185 2.36 -16.34 -21.68
CA ASN A 185 3.71 -16.54 -21.16
C ASN A 185 4.33 -17.89 -21.57
N GLU A 186 3.59 -18.78 -22.27
CA GLU A 186 4.02 -20.12 -22.70
C GLU A 186 4.60 -20.98 -21.53
N GLY A 187 4.08 -20.80 -20.32
CA GLY A 187 4.54 -21.48 -19.10
C GLY A 187 5.83 -20.92 -18.51
N VAL A 188 6.29 -19.76 -18.96
CA VAL A 188 7.42 -19.04 -18.37
C VAL A 188 6.93 -18.24 -17.15
N TYR A 189 7.59 -18.42 -16.01
CA TYR A 189 7.34 -17.67 -14.80
C TYR A 189 8.62 -16.99 -14.33
N VAL A 190 8.50 -15.73 -13.92
CA VAL A 190 9.57 -14.96 -13.29
C VAL A 190 9.19 -14.74 -11.83
N VAL A 191 10.02 -15.24 -10.90
CA VAL A 191 9.90 -14.92 -9.47
C VAL A 191 10.97 -13.89 -9.14
N PRO A 192 10.61 -12.61 -8.93
CA PRO A 192 11.60 -11.54 -8.77
C PRO A 192 12.06 -11.41 -7.30
N ALA A 193 12.49 -12.52 -6.70
CA ALA A 193 12.98 -12.56 -5.32
C ALA A 193 14.41 -11.98 -5.19
N PHE A 194 14.64 -10.77 -5.73
CA PHE A 194 15.99 -10.15 -5.76
C PHE A 194 16.50 -9.78 -4.36
N ALA A 195 15.58 -9.51 -3.43
CA ALA A 195 15.85 -9.25 -2.02
C ALA A 195 15.13 -10.26 -1.11
N GLY A 196 14.89 -11.48 -1.60
CA GLY A 196 14.00 -12.44 -0.95
C GLY A 196 12.54 -12.22 -1.30
N LEU A 197 11.65 -12.98 -0.68
CA LEU A 197 10.20 -12.86 -0.79
C LEU A 197 9.63 -12.18 0.46
N GLY A 198 8.76 -11.19 0.27
CA GLY A 198 7.99 -10.55 1.33
C GLY A 198 6.75 -11.36 1.73
N ALA A 199 5.72 -10.68 2.21
CA ALA A 199 4.46 -11.31 2.59
C ALA A 199 3.83 -12.08 1.40
N PRO A 200 3.20 -13.23 1.65
CA PRO A 200 3.07 -13.94 2.93
C PRO A 200 4.25 -14.90 3.24
N TYR A 201 5.23 -14.99 2.36
CA TYR A 201 6.31 -16.02 2.40
C TYR A 201 7.39 -15.71 3.43
N TRP A 202 7.81 -14.45 3.54
CA TRP A 202 8.88 -13.96 4.44
C TRP A 202 10.17 -14.80 4.35
N ASN A 203 10.56 -15.15 3.13
CA ASN A 203 11.75 -15.93 2.86
C ASN A 203 12.88 -15.05 2.33
N GLN A 204 13.78 -14.61 3.21
CA GLN A 204 14.95 -13.78 2.84
C GLN A 204 16.01 -14.54 2.02
N HIS A 205 15.94 -15.88 1.99
CA HIS A 205 16.90 -16.73 1.27
C HIS A 205 16.45 -17.04 -0.16
N ALA A 206 15.17 -16.85 -0.50
CA ALA A 206 14.70 -17.02 -1.86
C ALA A 206 15.46 -16.10 -2.82
N ARG A 207 15.66 -16.57 -4.04
CA ARG A 207 16.38 -15.82 -5.08
C ARG A 207 15.55 -15.69 -6.35
N GLY A 208 15.84 -14.62 -7.11
CA GLY A 208 15.22 -14.39 -8.40
C GLY A 208 15.39 -15.60 -9.30
N THR A 209 14.27 -16.09 -9.86
CA THR A 209 14.23 -17.35 -10.60
C THR A 209 13.35 -17.21 -11.83
N ILE A 210 13.81 -17.78 -12.96
CA ILE A 210 13.01 -17.91 -14.18
C ILE A 210 12.82 -19.41 -14.44
N THR A 211 11.57 -19.84 -14.56
CA THR A 211 11.22 -21.25 -14.83
C THR A 211 10.45 -21.36 -16.16
N GLY A 212 10.34 -22.58 -16.69
CA GLY A 212 9.55 -22.87 -17.88
C GLY A 212 10.19 -22.46 -19.21
N LEU A 213 11.49 -22.15 -19.25
CA LEU A 213 12.19 -21.78 -20.49
C LEU A 213 12.24 -22.95 -21.48
N THR A 214 11.94 -22.65 -22.74
CA THR A 214 12.08 -23.54 -23.88
C THR A 214 12.91 -22.88 -24.98
N ARG A 215 13.25 -23.61 -26.02
CA ARG A 215 13.96 -23.05 -27.19
C ARG A 215 13.14 -21.95 -27.90
N GLY A 216 11.80 -21.95 -27.75
CA GLY A 216 10.89 -20.95 -28.34
C GLY A 216 10.75 -19.69 -27.49
N THR A 217 11.27 -19.67 -26.27
CA THR A 217 11.14 -18.52 -25.37
C THR A 217 11.85 -17.29 -25.95
N THR A 218 11.14 -16.16 -26.00
CA THR A 218 11.62 -14.87 -26.52
C THR A 218 11.65 -13.81 -25.42
N ALA A 219 12.21 -12.63 -25.72
CA ALA A 219 12.17 -11.48 -24.82
C ALA A 219 10.72 -11.07 -24.46
N GLY A 220 9.75 -11.23 -25.40
CA GLY A 220 8.34 -11.00 -25.13
C GLY A 220 7.75 -11.88 -24.03
N HIS A 221 8.12 -13.17 -24.00
CA HIS A 221 7.69 -14.08 -22.93
C HIS A 221 8.27 -13.69 -21.56
N ILE A 222 9.55 -13.28 -21.53
CA ILE A 222 10.21 -12.81 -20.30
C ILE A 222 9.54 -11.52 -19.80
N ALA A 223 9.29 -10.57 -20.71
CA ALA A 223 8.63 -9.30 -20.39
C ALA A 223 7.21 -9.55 -19.83
N ARG A 224 6.45 -10.43 -20.49
CA ARG A 224 5.10 -10.80 -20.05
C ARG A 224 5.12 -11.47 -18.69
N ALA A 225 5.95 -12.50 -18.50
CA ALA A 225 6.07 -13.20 -17.22
C ALA A 225 6.52 -12.28 -16.08
N SER A 226 7.33 -11.24 -16.38
CA SER A 226 7.75 -10.24 -15.40
C SER A 226 6.59 -9.32 -15.00
N LEU A 227 5.74 -8.86 -15.91
CA LEU A 227 4.52 -8.12 -15.58
C LEU A 227 3.55 -9.00 -14.78
N GLU A 228 3.33 -10.24 -15.22
CA GLU A 228 2.44 -11.19 -14.56
C GLU A 228 2.91 -11.52 -13.14
N SER A 229 4.23 -11.52 -12.88
CA SER A 229 4.79 -11.76 -11.54
C SER A 229 4.33 -10.73 -10.50
N ILE A 230 4.13 -9.48 -10.92
CA ILE A 230 3.62 -8.41 -10.05
C ILE A 230 2.19 -8.72 -9.62
N ALA A 231 1.37 -9.17 -10.57
CA ALA A 231 -0.03 -9.51 -10.30
C ALA A 231 -0.16 -10.78 -9.44
N TYR A 232 0.69 -11.78 -9.64
CA TYR A 232 0.70 -12.98 -8.80
C TYR A 232 1.09 -12.68 -7.35
N GLN A 233 2.17 -11.93 -7.13
CA GLN A 233 2.58 -11.54 -5.77
C GLN A 233 1.49 -10.71 -5.08
N THR A 234 0.89 -9.75 -5.78
CA THR A 234 -0.26 -8.98 -5.28
C THR A 234 -1.41 -9.89 -4.88
N ARG A 235 -1.76 -10.88 -5.72
CA ARG A 235 -2.80 -11.85 -5.41
C ARG A 235 -2.48 -12.65 -4.14
N ASP A 236 -1.26 -13.11 -3.97
CA ASP A 236 -0.87 -13.92 -2.82
C ASP A 236 -1.03 -13.14 -1.50
N VAL A 237 -0.65 -11.86 -1.49
CA VAL A 237 -0.88 -10.96 -0.34
C VAL A 237 -2.38 -10.75 -0.09
N LEU A 238 -3.16 -10.53 -1.14
CA LEU A 238 -4.61 -10.31 -1.01
C LEU A 238 -5.35 -11.55 -0.51
N LEU A 239 -4.92 -12.73 -0.91
CA LEU A 239 -5.48 -13.99 -0.39
C LEU A 239 -5.12 -14.19 1.10
N ALA A 240 -3.91 -13.79 1.51
CA ALA A 240 -3.53 -13.80 2.92
C ALA A 240 -4.39 -12.83 3.74
N MET A 241 -4.66 -11.61 3.23
CA MET A 241 -5.58 -10.65 3.86
C MET A 241 -6.99 -11.23 4.03
N GLN A 242 -7.50 -11.89 2.99
CA GLN A 242 -8.81 -12.52 3.05
C GLN A 242 -8.86 -13.71 4.03
N ALA A 243 -7.77 -14.50 4.10
CA ALA A 243 -7.66 -15.62 5.02
C ALA A 243 -7.63 -15.16 6.49
N ASP A 244 -6.90 -14.09 6.79
CA ASP A 244 -6.81 -13.54 8.14
C ASP A 244 -8.11 -12.86 8.59
N SER A 245 -8.71 -12.08 7.70
CA SER A 245 -9.88 -11.27 8.06
C SER A 245 -11.20 -12.00 7.94
N HIS A 246 -11.27 -13.08 7.16
CA HIS A 246 -12.52 -13.71 6.71
C HIS A 246 -13.47 -12.74 5.97
N ILE A 247 -12.96 -11.58 5.55
CA ILE A 247 -13.69 -10.57 4.77
C ILE A 247 -13.43 -10.83 3.30
N TYR A 248 -14.49 -10.97 2.50
CA TYR A 248 -14.35 -11.10 1.05
C TYR A 248 -13.90 -9.78 0.42
N ILE A 249 -12.89 -9.86 -0.46
CA ILE A 249 -12.37 -8.70 -1.20
C ILE A 249 -13.41 -8.26 -2.23
N LYS A 250 -13.97 -7.08 -2.04
CA LYS A 250 -15.02 -6.51 -2.91
C LYS A 250 -14.44 -5.98 -4.22
N GLU A 251 -13.35 -5.24 -4.12
CA GLU A 251 -12.68 -4.59 -5.23
C GLU A 251 -11.25 -4.21 -4.85
N LEU A 252 -10.39 -4.11 -5.85
CA LEU A 252 -9.02 -3.63 -5.71
C LEU A 252 -8.92 -2.27 -6.42
N ARG A 253 -8.72 -1.20 -5.67
CA ARG A 253 -8.45 0.13 -6.19
C ARG A 253 -6.95 0.33 -6.32
N VAL A 254 -6.52 0.84 -7.46
CA VAL A 254 -5.11 0.87 -7.83
C VAL A 254 -4.62 2.27 -8.13
N ASP A 255 -3.40 2.58 -7.70
CA ASP A 255 -2.67 3.81 -8.01
C ASP A 255 -1.17 3.54 -8.17
N GLY A 256 -0.40 4.60 -8.44
CA GLY A 256 1.02 4.49 -8.71
C GLY A 256 1.34 4.31 -10.20
N GLY A 257 2.61 4.54 -10.53
CA GLY A 257 3.07 4.69 -11.92
C GLY A 257 2.86 3.48 -12.83
N ALA A 258 2.88 2.25 -12.29
CA ALA A 258 2.71 1.06 -13.12
C ALA A 258 1.24 0.77 -13.48
N THR A 259 0.27 1.47 -12.90
CA THR A 259 -1.16 1.25 -13.19
C THR A 259 -1.59 1.71 -14.58
N VAL A 260 -0.79 2.52 -15.25
CA VAL A 260 -1.03 2.91 -16.65
C VAL A 260 -0.95 1.71 -17.61
N ASN A 261 -0.24 0.65 -17.22
CA ASN A 261 -0.10 -0.59 -17.98
C ASN A 261 -1.41 -1.40 -17.93
N ASN A 262 -2.16 -1.41 -19.05
CA ASN A 262 -3.45 -2.08 -19.12
C ASN A 262 -3.33 -3.61 -19.13
N LEU A 263 -2.24 -4.15 -19.68
CA LEU A 263 -1.99 -5.59 -19.70
C LEU A 263 -1.80 -6.10 -18.27
N LEU A 264 -1.01 -5.39 -17.45
CA LEU A 264 -0.84 -5.71 -16.03
C LEU A 264 -2.17 -5.61 -15.27
N MET A 265 -2.94 -4.54 -15.46
CA MET A 265 -4.21 -4.34 -14.74
C MET A 265 -5.27 -5.39 -15.13
N GLN A 266 -5.33 -5.75 -16.41
CA GLN A 266 -6.22 -6.81 -16.88
C GLN A 266 -5.80 -8.16 -16.30
N PHE A 267 -4.52 -8.49 -16.34
CA PHE A 267 -4.02 -9.73 -15.78
C PHE A 267 -4.23 -9.82 -14.26
N GLN A 268 -4.10 -8.68 -13.55
CA GLN A 268 -4.43 -8.62 -12.13
C GLN A 268 -5.89 -8.97 -11.86
N ALA A 269 -6.82 -8.44 -12.66
CA ALA A 269 -8.23 -8.78 -12.56
C ALA A 269 -8.49 -10.26 -12.87
N ASP A 270 -7.78 -10.81 -13.87
CA ASP A 270 -7.92 -12.19 -14.32
C ASP A 270 -7.47 -13.19 -13.23
N VAL A 271 -6.27 -13.03 -12.66
CA VAL A 271 -5.73 -13.98 -11.67
C VAL A 271 -6.38 -13.86 -10.30
N LEU A 272 -6.84 -12.66 -9.94
CA LEU A 272 -7.52 -12.40 -8.67
C LEU A 272 -9.03 -12.73 -8.71
N ASN A 273 -9.63 -12.70 -9.90
CA ASN A 273 -11.09 -12.79 -10.11
C ASN A 273 -11.87 -11.72 -9.33
N THR A 274 -11.33 -10.51 -9.30
CA THR A 274 -11.93 -9.38 -8.59
C THR A 274 -11.81 -8.14 -9.47
N LYS A 275 -12.74 -7.20 -9.34
CA LYS A 275 -12.67 -5.93 -10.08
C LYS A 275 -11.42 -5.16 -9.66
N VAL A 276 -10.63 -4.73 -10.65
CA VAL A 276 -9.53 -3.79 -10.48
C VAL A 276 -9.98 -2.44 -11.01
N ILE A 277 -9.90 -1.40 -10.20
CA ILE A 277 -10.46 -0.09 -10.51
C ILE A 277 -9.35 0.96 -10.45
N ARG A 278 -9.11 1.61 -11.58
CA ARG A 278 -8.19 2.74 -11.68
C ARG A 278 -8.98 4.05 -11.65
N PRO A 279 -8.67 4.96 -10.69
CA PRO A 279 -9.33 6.27 -10.62
C PRO A 279 -8.74 7.26 -11.63
N ILE A 280 -9.46 8.36 -11.88
CA ILE A 280 -8.95 9.48 -12.69
C ILE A 280 -7.76 10.16 -11.97
N ILE A 281 -7.86 10.36 -10.66
CA ILE A 281 -6.79 10.97 -9.86
C ILE A 281 -5.94 9.86 -9.26
N THR A 282 -4.68 9.80 -9.66
CA THR A 282 -3.71 8.78 -9.22
C THR A 282 -2.83 9.22 -8.05
N GLU A 283 -2.82 10.54 -7.72
CA GLU A 283 -2.12 11.09 -6.54
C GLU A 283 -3.01 10.98 -5.29
N THR A 284 -3.36 9.76 -4.93
CA THR A 284 -4.35 9.46 -3.91
C THR A 284 -3.87 9.75 -2.49
N THR A 285 -2.56 9.75 -2.25
CA THR A 285 -1.98 10.11 -0.95
C THR A 285 -2.26 11.57 -0.58
N ALA A 286 -1.92 12.50 -1.47
CA ALA A 286 -2.20 13.92 -1.26
C ALA A 286 -3.71 14.20 -1.17
N LEU A 287 -4.49 13.50 -2.00
CA LEU A 287 -5.96 13.60 -2.00
C LEU A 287 -6.55 13.14 -0.66
N GLY A 288 -6.04 12.06 -0.08
CA GLY A 288 -6.51 11.55 1.20
C GLY A 288 -6.27 12.53 2.35
N ALA A 289 -5.07 13.11 2.42
CA ALA A 289 -4.76 14.15 3.41
C ALA A 289 -5.68 15.39 3.23
N ALA A 290 -5.94 15.79 1.96
CA ALA A 290 -6.85 16.89 1.66
C ALA A 290 -8.31 16.57 2.07
N TYR A 291 -8.76 15.33 1.86
CA TYR A 291 -10.08 14.88 2.27
C TYR A 291 -10.25 14.92 3.80
N LEU A 292 -9.26 14.39 4.55
CA LEU A 292 -9.27 14.45 6.01
C LEU A 292 -9.33 15.89 6.52
N ALA A 293 -8.50 16.76 5.95
CA ALA A 293 -8.52 18.20 6.31
C ALA A 293 -9.84 18.86 5.97
N GLY A 294 -10.39 18.60 4.79
CA GLY A 294 -11.66 19.18 4.36
C GLY A 294 -12.86 18.75 5.20
N LEU A 295 -12.86 17.51 5.70
CA LEU A 295 -13.86 17.03 6.67
C LEU A 295 -13.74 17.78 8.00
N ALA A 296 -12.54 17.94 8.52
CA ALA A 296 -12.31 18.61 9.81
C ALA A 296 -12.72 20.08 9.82
N VAL A 297 -12.54 20.78 8.69
CA VAL A 297 -12.93 22.21 8.57
C VAL A 297 -14.36 22.40 8.02
N GLY A 298 -15.08 21.31 7.75
CA GLY A 298 -16.47 21.35 7.24
C GLY A 298 -16.59 21.79 5.78
N PHE A 299 -15.52 21.66 4.98
CA PHE A 299 -15.57 21.87 3.53
C PHE A 299 -16.45 20.81 2.86
N TRP A 300 -16.33 19.55 3.29
CA TRP A 300 -17.30 18.48 3.03
C TRP A 300 -18.04 18.12 4.32
N LYS A 301 -19.33 17.89 4.21
CA LYS A 301 -20.19 17.63 5.37
C LYS A 301 -19.96 16.25 5.99
N ASN A 302 -19.65 15.25 5.16
CA ASN A 302 -19.49 13.86 5.55
C ASN A 302 -18.76 13.07 4.46
N ILE A 303 -18.46 11.79 4.78
CA ILE A 303 -17.79 10.87 3.88
C ILE A 303 -18.61 10.55 2.62
N ASP A 304 -19.95 10.54 2.70
CA ASP A 304 -20.81 10.27 1.53
C ASP A 304 -20.67 11.35 0.46
N GLU A 305 -20.47 12.61 0.87
CA GLU A 305 -20.19 13.69 -0.07
C GLU A 305 -18.83 13.54 -0.74
N LEU A 306 -17.81 13.03 -0.02
CA LEU A 306 -16.51 12.71 -0.57
C LEU A 306 -16.57 11.56 -1.60
N GLN A 307 -17.37 10.52 -1.34
CA GLN A 307 -17.53 9.41 -2.29
C GLN A 307 -18.00 9.86 -3.66
N GLN A 308 -18.82 10.93 -3.71
CA GLN A 308 -19.30 11.49 -4.97
C GLN A 308 -18.19 12.20 -5.77
N GLN A 309 -17.08 12.58 -5.13
CA GLN A 309 -15.94 13.22 -5.78
C GLN A 309 -15.01 12.19 -6.43
N TRP A 310 -15.00 10.95 -5.92
CA TRP A 310 -14.14 9.89 -6.43
C TRP A 310 -14.64 9.38 -7.77
N GLN A 311 -13.81 9.48 -8.82
CA GLN A 311 -14.20 9.17 -10.19
C GLN A 311 -13.34 8.02 -10.75
N VAL A 312 -14.01 7.10 -11.42
CA VAL A 312 -13.41 5.95 -12.09
C VAL A 312 -12.92 6.35 -13.48
N GLU A 313 -11.66 6.06 -13.78
CA GLU A 313 -11.14 6.14 -15.16
C GLU A 313 -11.41 4.83 -15.88
N LYS A 314 -11.05 3.67 -15.27
CA LYS A 314 -11.23 2.37 -15.91
C LYS A 314 -11.47 1.25 -14.90
N ILE A 315 -12.35 0.32 -15.28
CA ILE A 315 -12.61 -0.91 -14.54
C ILE A 315 -12.13 -2.09 -15.39
N PHE A 316 -11.35 -2.97 -14.77
CA PHE A 316 -10.92 -4.24 -15.35
C PHE A 316 -11.65 -5.36 -14.61
N THR A 317 -12.23 -6.28 -15.38
CA THR A 317 -12.91 -7.48 -14.86
C THR A 317 -12.27 -8.71 -15.47
N SER A 318 -12.31 -9.84 -14.76
CA SER A 318 -11.74 -11.08 -15.28
C SER A 318 -12.39 -11.50 -16.59
N THR A 319 -11.55 -11.87 -17.56
CA THR A 319 -11.95 -12.33 -18.91
C THR A 319 -11.57 -13.78 -19.18
N ILE A 320 -10.82 -14.42 -18.25
CA ILE A 320 -10.37 -15.81 -18.40
C ILE A 320 -11.27 -16.78 -17.65
N GLU A 321 -11.38 -18.00 -18.19
CA GLU A 321 -12.13 -19.09 -17.57
C GLU A 321 -11.44 -19.58 -16.27
N PRO A 322 -12.22 -20.14 -15.31
CA PRO A 322 -11.67 -20.63 -14.05
C PRO A 322 -10.54 -21.66 -14.19
N GLU A 323 -10.63 -22.54 -15.20
CA GLU A 323 -9.63 -23.57 -15.47
C GLU A 323 -8.29 -22.97 -15.88
N ILE A 324 -8.33 -21.92 -16.73
CA ILE A 324 -7.11 -21.20 -17.14
C ILE A 324 -6.49 -20.51 -15.93
N ARG A 325 -7.31 -19.80 -15.13
CA ARG A 325 -6.86 -19.15 -13.91
C ARG A 325 -6.20 -20.14 -12.95
N ASN A 326 -6.80 -21.30 -12.73
CA ASN A 326 -6.24 -22.33 -11.86
C ASN A 326 -4.90 -22.84 -12.38
N THR A 327 -4.80 -23.09 -13.68
CA THR A 327 -3.54 -23.53 -14.32
C THR A 327 -2.43 -22.49 -14.12
N LEU A 328 -2.72 -21.22 -14.36
CA LEU A 328 -1.78 -20.11 -14.17
C LEU A 328 -1.32 -20.00 -12.71
N ASN A 329 -2.24 -20.09 -11.77
CA ASN A 329 -1.93 -20.03 -10.34
C ASN A 329 -1.12 -21.23 -9.84
N GLU A 330 -1.39 -22.41 -10.33
CA GLU A 330 -0.60 -23.61 -10.01
C GLU A 330 0.82 -23.53 -10.59
N GLY A 331 0.98 -22.97 -11.79
CA GLY A 331 2.29 -22.68 -12.37
C GLY A 331 3.09 -21.69 -11.52
N TRP A 332 2.44 -20.63 -11.05
CA TRP A 332 3.06 -19.65 -10.14
C TRP A 332 3.54 -20.30 -8.83
N LYS A 333 2.71 -21.12 -8.17
CA LYS A 333 3.08 -21.82 -6.94
C LYS A 333 4.32 -22.71 -7.15
N LYS A 334 4.40 -23.41 -8.28
CA LYS A 334 5.59 -24.22 -8.63
C LYS A 334 6.84 -23.35 -8.80
N ALA A 335 6.70 -22.18 -9.43
CA ALA A 335 7.79 -21.24 -9.62
C ALA A 335 8.29 -20.67 -8.28
N ILE A 336 7.39 -20.32 -7.35
CA ILE A 336 7.74 -19.93 -5.97
C ILE A 336 8.54 -21.05 -5.29
N SER A 337 8.03 -22.30 -5.30
CA SER A 337 8.75 -23.43 -4.68
C SER A 337 10.12 -23.64 -5.29
N ALA A 338 10.29 -23.42 -6.59
CA ALA A 338 11.61 -23.49 -7.24
C ALA A 338 12.55 -22.38 -6.76
N SER A 339 12.05 -21.16 -6.49
CA SER A 339 12.85 -20.03 -6.00
C SER A 339 13.34 -20.22 -4.56
N GLU A 340 12.66 -21.06 -3.79
CA GLU A 340 12.99 -21.41 -2.40
C GLU A 340 13.99 -22.57 -2.29
N ALA A 341 14.20 -23.31 -3.37
CA ALA A 341 15.06 -24.49 -3.38
C ALA A 341 16.58 -24.19 -3.43
N PHE A 342 16.97 -22.91 -3.50
CA PHE A 342 18.37 -22.46 -3.55
C PHE A 342 19.00 -22.23 -2.16
N ILE A 343 18.46 -22.85 -1.12
CA ILE A 343 18.94 -22.73 0.27
C ILE A 343 19.99 -23.81 0.54
#